data_0e74046face0ad432f6632a67ef6e1bc
#
_entry.id   0e74046face0ad432f6632a67ef6e1bc
#
_cell.length_a   1.000
_cell.length_b   1.000
_cell.length_c   1.000
_cell.angle_alpha   90.00
_cell.angle_beta   90.00
_cell.angle_gamma   90.00
#
_symmetry.space_group_name_H-M   'P 1'
#
loop_
_entity.id
_entity.type
_entity.pdbx_description
1 polymer ?
#
loop_
_entity_poly.entity_id
_entity_poly.type
_entity_poly.pdbx_seq_one_letter_code
_entity_poly.pdbx_strand_id
1 'polypeptide(L)'
;RERQVGRSRVISGNPESPLFSPLREILLVVAGPVALLSEAFGKIDGVERAFIYGSFAARARGVDGSAPNDIDLMVVGTPDASAVYEVCRAVEKSVARPINPTILTPDEFAAQSGFLESVRSNPILPIIGGDL
;
A
#
# COMPACT_ATOMS: atom_id res chain seq x y z
N ARG A 1 22.07 14.36 -2.65
CA ARG A 1 22.86 14.64 -1.45
C ARG A 1 23.11 13.36 -0.66
N GLU A 2 24.29 13.27 -0.11
CA GLU A 2 24.70 12.11 0.68
C GLU A 2 25.26 12.57 2.02
N ARG A 3 24.95 11.84 3.09
CA ARG A 3 25.42 12.14 4.44
C ARG A 3 25.74 10.82 5.16
N GLN A 4 26.86 10.81 5.86
CA GLN A 4 27.24 9.68 6.70
C GLN A 4 26.65 9.86 8.11
N VAL A 5 25.97 8.84 8.60
CA VAL A 5 25.42 8.80 9.98
C VAL A 5 25.85 7.48 10.60
N GLY A 6 26.88 7.51 11.45
CA GLY A 6 27.48 6.30 11.98
C GLY A 6 28.02 5.43 10.86
N ARG A 7 27.53 4.18 10.73
CA ARG A 7 27.89 3.26 9.66
C ARG A 7 26.93 3.33 8.47
N SER A 8 25.91 4.19 8.52
CA SER A 8 24.89 4.29 7.49
C SER A 8 25.13 5.45 6.56
N ARG A 9 24.91 5.24 5.27
CA ARG A 9 24.83 6.31 4.28
C ARG A 9 23.40 6.80 4.20
N VAL A 10 23.19 8.09 4.39
CA VAL A 10 21.89 8.71 4.19
C VAL A 10 21.90 9.48 2.88
N ILE A 11 20.97 9.13 1.99
CA ILE A 11 20.82 9.76 0.68
C ILE A 11 19.52 10.56 0.71
N SER A 12 19.58 11.82 0.33
CA SER A 12 18.40 12.68 0.22
C SER A 12 18.35 13.32 -1.16
N GLY A 13 17.14 13.69 -1.59
CA GLY A 13 16.95 14.41 -2.85
C GLY A 13 17.61 15.78 -2.82
N ASN A 14 18.00 16.26 -4.00
CA ASN A 14 18.51 17.61 -4.18
C ASN A 14 17.37 18.50 -4.70
N PRO A 15 16.80 19.42 -3.87
CA PRO A 15 15.69 20.29 -4.29
C PRO A 15 16.01 21.22 -5.45
N GLU A 16 17.30 21.47 -5.70
CA GLU A 16 17.76 22.33 -6.80
C GLU A 16 17.81 21.60 -8.15
N SER A 17 17.76 20.26 -8.13
CA SER A 17 17.73 19.49 -9.38
C SER A 17 16.42 19.67 -10.13
N PRO A 18 16.42 19.83 -11.46
CA PRO A 18 15.20 19.89 -12.26
C PRO A 18 14.41 18.58 -12.22
N LEU A 19 15.02 17.46 -11.80
CA LEU A 19 14.38 16.16 -11.67
C LEU A 19 13.74 15.93 -10.29
N PHE A 20 13.98 16.81 -9.33
CA PHE A 20 13.53 16.63 -7.96
C PHE A 20 11.99 16.55 -7.84
N SER A 21 11.29 17.55 -8.41
CA SER A 21 9.82 17.59 -8.33
C SER A 21 9.16 16.40 -9.04
N PRO A 22 9.52 16.06 -10.31
CA PRO A 22 8.96 14.88 -10.97
C PRO A 22 9.24 13.59 -10.21
N LEU A 23 10.45 13.40 -9.70
CA LEU A 23 10.83 12.21 -8.95
C LEU A 23 10.06 12.12 -7.63
N ARG A 24 9.92 13.25 -6.91
CA ARG A 24 9.13 13.33 -5.69
C ARG A 24 7.68 12.95 -5.94
N GLU A 25 7.07 13.44 -7.03
CA GLU A 25 5.70 13.10 -7.41
C GLU A 25 5.55 11.60 -7.68
N ILE A 26 6.49 11.01 -8.42
CA ILE A 26 6.50 9.56 -8.68
C ILE A 26 6.57 8.77 -7.37
N LEU A 27 7.47 9.14 -6.47
CA LEU A 27 7.63 8.48 -5.18
C LEU A 27 6.37 8.60 -4.30
N LEU A 28 5.70 9.76 -4.32
CA LEU A 28 4.45 9.95 -3.58
C LEU A 28 3.32 9.10 -4.14
N VAL A 29 3.27 8.92 -5.46
CA VAL A 29 2.25 8.07 -6.11
C VAL A 29 2.40 6.60 -5.71
N VAL A 30 3.63 6.10 -5.62
CA VAL A 30 3.93 4.68 -5.34
C VAL A 30 4.08 4.42 -3.85
N ALA A 31 4.91 5.20 -3.15
CA ALA A 31 5.27 4.96 -1.76
C ALA A 31 4.33 5.62 -0.75
N GLY A 32 3.69 6.73 -1.13
CA GLY A 32 2.79 7.47 -0.26
C GLY A 32 1.61 6.66 0.27
N PRO A 33 0.85 5.95 -0.59
CA PRO A 33 -0.25 5.10 -0.12
C PRO A 33 0.20 4.03 0.87
N VAL A 34 1.32 3.35 0.59
CA VAL A 34 1.86 2.31 1.49
C VAL A 34 2.21 2.89 2.84
N ALA A 35 2.91 4.02 2.87
CA ALA A 35 3.33 4.66 4.13
C ALA A 35 2.14 5.12 4.97
N LEU A 36 1.18 5.81 4.34
CA LEU A 36 -0.01 6.32 5.03
C LEU A 36 -0.90 5.19 5.56
N LEU A 37 -1.11 4.16 4.76
CA LEU A 37 -1.91 3.01 5.16
C LEU A 37 -1.21 2.21 6.26
N SER A 38 0.10 2.02 6.18
CA SER A 38 0.86 1.30 7.21
C SER A 38 0.77 2.00 8.56
N GLU A 39 0.92 3.30 8.59
CA GLU A 39 0.78 4.08 9.82
C GLU A 39 -0.63 4.00 10.38
N ALA A 40 -1.64 4.21 9.56
CA ALA A 40 -3.03 4.23 10.00
C ALA A 40 -3.53 2.86 10.43
N PHE A 41 -3.21 1.80 9.68
CA PHE A 41 -3.63 0.44 10.02
C PHE A 41 -2.87 -0.14 11.22
N GLY A 42 -1.67 0.34 11.49
CA GLY A 42 -0.94 -0.02 12.70
C GLY A 42 -1.64 0.38 14.00
N LYS A 43 -2.60 1.30 13.92
CA LYS A 43 -3.40 1.79 15.07
C LYS A 43 -4.76 1.10 15.20
N ILE A 44 -5.14 0.24 14.26
CA ILE A 44 -6.42 -0.48 14.28
C ILE A 44 -6.20 -1.86 14.89
N ASP A 45 -6.92 -2.16 15.97
CA ASP A 45 -6.88 -3.47 16.58
C ASP A 45 -7.59 -4.51 15.68
N GLY A 46 -7.09 -5.74 15.69
CA GLY A 46 -7.69 -6.86 14.99
C GLY A 46 -7.24 -7.03 13.54
N VAL A 47 -6.39 -6.18 13.01
CA VAL A 47 -5.77 -6.36 11.69
C VAL A 47 -4.56 -7.28 11.82
N GLU A 48 -4.65 -8.45 11.27
CA GLU A 48 -3.54 -9.41 11.26
C GLU A 48 -2.65 -9.21 10.04
N ARG A 49 -3.28 -8.88 8.91
CA ARG A 49 -2.58 -8.66 7.65
C ARG A 49 -3.33 -7.62 6.82
N ALA A 50 -2.60 -6.79 6.11
CA ALA A 50 -3.15 -5.88 5.12
C ALA A 50 -2.16 -5.70 3.98
N PHE A 51 -2.67 -5.63 2.76
CA PHE A 51 -1.84 -5.44 1.57
C PHE A 51 -2.66 -4.84 0.42
N ILE A 52 -1.96 -4.12 -0.46
CA ILE A 52 -2.54 -3.64 -1.71
C ILE A 52 -2.35 -4.73 -2.75
N TYR A 53 -3.37 -5.01 -3.54
CA TYR A 53 -3.33 -5.97 -4.64
C TYR A 53 -3.88 -5.33 -5.93
N GLY A 54 -4.02 -6.12 -6.98
CA GLY A 54 -4.58 -5.64 -8.24
C GLY A 54 -3.64 -4.75 -9.04
N SER A 55 -4.21 -3.88 -9.86
CA SER A 55 -3.44 -3.11 -10.85
C SER A 55 -2.46 -2.12 -10.23
N PHE A 56 -2.80 -1.49 -9.11
CA PHE A 56 -1.88 -0.57 -8.43
C PHE A 56 -0.61 -1.31 -7.98
N ALA A 57 -0.77 -2.45 -7.32
CA ALA A 57 0.35 -3.26 -6.86
C ALA A 57 1.19 -3.77 -8.05
N ALA A 58 0.53 -4.23 -9.11
CA ALA A 58 1.21 -4.70 -10.31
C ALA A 58 2.08 -3.60 -10.95
N ARG A 59 1.54 -2.38 -11.11
CA ARG A 59 2.29 -1.26 -11.69
C ARG A 59 3.45 -0.85 -10.78
N ALA A 60 3.24 -0.82 -9.48
CA ALA A 60 4.28 -0.49 -8.50
C ALA A 60 5.42 -1.51 -8.51
N ARG A 61 5.14 -2.77 -8.84
CA ARG A 61 6.14 -3.84 -8.96
C ARG A 61 6.72 -3.98 -10.37
N GLY A 62 6.38 -3.07 -11.28
CA GLY A 62 6.98 -3.02 -12.60
C GLY A 62 6.28 -3.84 -13.68
N VAL A 63 5.09 -4.36 -13.41
CA VAL A 63 4.28 -5.04 -14.42
C VAL A 63 3.62 -4.00 -15.31
N ASP A 64 3.81 -4.11 -16.61
CA ASP A 64 3.26 -3.16 -17.58
C ASP A 64 1.73 -3.22 -17.65
N GLY A 65 1.15 -2.08 -17.95
CA GLY A 65 -0.29 -1.92 -18.12
C GLY A 65 -0.71 -0.46 -17.99
N SER A 66 -2.01 -0.20 -18.06
CA SER A 66 -2.54 1.15 -17.90
C SER A 66 -2.35 1.65 -16.47
N ALA A 67 -2.32 2.98 -16.29
CA ALA A 67 -2.24 3.60 -14.97
C ALA A 67 -3.46 3.21 -14.13
N PRO A 68 -3.27 2.80 -12.85
CA PRO A 68 -4.38 2.42 -12.00
C PRO A 68 -5.18 3.63 -11.56
N ASN A 69 -6.52 3.52 -11.59
CA ASN A 69 -7.41 4.59 -11.15
C ASN A 69 -7.74 4.52 -9.66
N ASP A 70 -7.64 3.34 -9.08
CA ASP A 70 -7.99 3.06 -7.69
C ASP A 70 -6.96 2.13 -7.04
N ILE A 71 -7.14 1.94 -5.74
CA ILE A 71 -6.29 1.09 -4.91
C ILE A 71 -7.16 0.01 -4.29
N ASP A 72 -6.89 -1.25 -4.63
CA ASP A 72 -7.55 -2.39 -4.02
C ASP A 72 -6.77 -2.84 -2.78
N LEU A 73 -7.44 -2.82 -1.65
CA LEU A 73 -6.85 -3.12 -0.35
C LEU A 73 -7.48 -4.36 0.27
N MET A 74 -6.66 -5.33 0.64
CA MET A 74 -7.08 -6.50 1.39
C MET A 74 -6.76 -6.30 2.86
N VAL A 75 -7.73 -6.55 3.72
CA VAL A 75 -7.56 -6.53 5.17
C VAL A 75 -8.00 -7.88 5.72
N VAL A 76 -7.10 -8.58 6.39
CA VAL A 76 -7.37 -9.89 6.98
C VAL A 76 -7.34 -9.77 8.49
N GLY A 77 -8.39 -10.25 9.15
CA GLY A 77 -8.50 -10.19 10.60
C GLY A 77 -9.95 -9.98 11.04
N THR A 78 -10.09 -9.45 12.23
CA THR A 78 -11.41 -9.13 12.82
C THR A 78 -11.45 -7.68 13.33
N PRO A 79 -11.07 -6.69 12.50
CA PRO A 79 -11.12 -5.29 12.91
C PRO A 79 -12.57 -4.78 12.91
N ASP A 80 -12.77 -3.63 13.56
CA ASP A 80 -13.99 -2.87 13.37
C ASP A 80 -14.03 -2.35 11.93
N ALA A 81 -15.04 -2.78 11.18
CA ALA A 81 -15.21 -2.39 9.77
C ALA A 81 -15.32 -0.86 9.62
N SER A 82 -16.02 -0.18 10.53
CA SER A 82 -16.13 1.28 10.49
C SER A 82 -14.77 1.97 10.59
N ALA A 83 -13.90 1.47 11.45
CA ALA A 83 -12.55 2.02 11.60
C ALA A 83 -11.73 1.84 10.31
N VAL A 84 -11.87 0.69 9.65
CA VAL A 84 -11.20 0.42 8.37
C VAL A 84 -11.69 1.40 7.30
N TYR A 85 -12.98 1.58 7.16
CA TYR A 85 -13.55 2.50 6.16
C TYR A 85 -13.18 3.95 6.44
N GLU A 86 -13.18 4.38 7.69
CA GLU A 86 -12.76 5.73 8.07
C GLU A 86 -11.31 6.02 7.68
N VAL A 87 -10.41 5.08 7.96
CA VAL A 87 -9.00 5.19 7.56
C VAL A 87 -8.87 5.29 6.04
N CYS A 88 -9.58 4.43 5.30
CA CYS A 88 -9.54 4.46 3.85
C CYS A 88 -10.03 5.80 3.30
N ARG A 89 -11.13 6.34 3.85
CA ARG A 89 -11.64 7.66 3.41
C ARG A 89 -10.66 8.78 3.70
N ALA A 90 -9.99 8.75 4.85
CA ALA A 90 -8.99 9.75 5.20
C ALA A 90 -7.76 9.68 4.28
N VAL A 91 -7.27 8.48 4.02
CA VAL A 91 -6.10 8.30 3.15
C VAL A 91 -6.41 8.66 1.69
N GLU A 92 -7.62 8.36 1.20
CA GLU A 92 -8.06 8.74 -0.15
C GLU A 92 -7.86 10.23 -0.42
N LYS A 93 -8.14 11.07 0.56
CA LYS A 93 -8.00 12.54 0.42
C LYS A 93 -6.54 12.94 0.18
N SER A 94 -5.61 12.20 0.78
CA SER A 94 -4.18 12.49 0.65
C SER A 94 -3.57 11.93 -0.63
N VAL A 95 -4.04 10.78 -1.10
CA VAL A 95 -3.47 10.10 -2.27
C VAL A 95 -4.24 10.40 -3.57
N ALA A 96 -5.38 11.08 -3.48
CA ALA A 96 -6.23 11.45 -4.62
C ALA A 96 -6.65 10.25 -5.49
N ARG A 97 -6.86 9.10 -4.86
CA ARG A 97 -7.36 7.88 -5.49
C ARG A 97 -8.35 7.17 -4.57
N PRO A 98 -9.43 6.59 -5.11
CA PRO A 98 -10.31 5.75 -4.32
C PRO A 98 -9.58 4.53 -3.76
N ILE A 99 -9.90 4.17 -2.53
CA ILE A 99 -9.39 2.95 -1.90
C ILE A 99 -10.58 2.03 -1.64
N ASN A 100 -10.50 0.81 -2.19
CA ASN A 100 -11.55 -0.19 -2.09
C ASN A 100 -11.10 -1.29 -1.12
N PRO A 101 -11.51 -1.25 0.16
CA PRO A 101 -11.14 -2.28 1.10
C PRO A 101 -12.03 -3.51 0.97
N THR A 102 -11.41 -4.67 1.04
CA THR A 102 -12.06 -5.97 1.22
C THR A 102 -11.60 -6.53 2.55
N ILE A 103 -12.53 -6.78 3.46
CA ILE A 103 -12.23 -7.29 4.80
C ILE A 103 -12.61 -8.76 4.85
N LEU A 104 -11.66 -9.64 5.13
CA LEU A 104 -11.87 -11.07 5.28
C LEU A 104 -11.38 -11.54 6.65
N THR A 105 -12.10 -12.50 7.23
CA THR A 105 -11.57 -13.22 8.39
C THR A 105 -10.38 -14.08 7.96
N PRO A 106 -9.51 -14.51 8.90
CA PRO A 106 -8.43 -15.44 8.56
C PRO A 106 -8.91 -16.72 7.88
N ASP A 107 -10.06 -17.26 8.31
CA ASP A 107 -10.64 -18.45 7.71
C ASP A 107 -11.13 -18.19 6.27
N GLU A 108 -11.79 -17.07 6.04
CA GLU A 108 -12.21 -16.66 4.70
C GLU A 108 -11.01 -16.47 3.77
N PHE A 109 -9.95 -15.85 4.27
CA PHE A 109 -8.71 -15.64 3.49
C PHE A 109 -7.99 -16.96 3.21
N ALA A 110 -8.05 -17.94 4.10
CA ALA A 110 -7.46 -19.25 3.92
C ALA A 110 -8.27 -20.14 2.95
N ALA A 111 -9.53 -19.81 2.72
CA ALA A 111 -10.38 -20.57 1.81
C ALA A 111 -9.87 -20.48 0.37
N GLN A 112 -10.05 -21.56 -0.39
CA GLN A 112 -9.68 -21.58 -1.79
C GLN A 112 -10.79 -20.97 -2.65
N SER A 113 -10.43 -19.96 -3.44
CA SER A 113 -11.32 -19.38 -4.44
C SER A 113 -10.48 -18.86 -5.60
N GLY A 114 -11.08 -18.75 -6.77
CA GLY A 114 -10.39 -18.20 -7.94
C GLY A 114 -9.89 -16.79 -7.71
N PHE A 115 -10.64 -15.98 -6.98
CA PHE A 115 -10.25 -14.62 -6.60
C PHE A 115 -8.99 -14.62 -5.73
N LEU A 116 -8.97 -15.41 -4.66
CA LEU A 116 -7.84 -15.48 -3.74
C LEU A 116 -6.61 -16.11 -4.37
N GLU A 117 -6.79 -17.09 -5.25
CA GLU A 117 -5.70 -17.65 -6.03
C GLU A 117 -5.07 -16.58 -6.94
N SER A 118 -5.90 -15.77 -7.60
CA SER A 118 -5.42 -14.67 -8.41
C SER A 118 -4.65 -13.65 -7.57
N VAL A 119 -5.14 -13.31 -6.38
CA VAL A 119 -4.45 -12.40 -5.46
C VAL A 119 -3.08 -12.94 -5.06
N ARG A 120 -3.00 -14.24 -4.71
CA ARG A 120 -1.75 -14.87 -4.29
C ARG A 120 -0.74 -15.03 -5.43
N SER A 121 -1.20 -15.16 -6.65
CA SER A 121 -0.36 -15.38 -7.83
C SER A 121 0.18 -14.09 -8.44
N ASN A 122 -0.32 -12.94 -8.03
CA ASN A 122 0.05 -11.64 -8.59
C ASN A 122 0.79 -10.78 -7.54
N PRO A 123 1.53 -9.75 -8.00
CA PRO A 123 2.26 -8.88 -7.08
C PRO A 123 1.34 -8.19 -6.07
N ILE A 124 1.84 -8.06 -4.85
CA ILE A 124 1.19 -7.30 -3.78
C ILE A 124 2.16 -6.28 -3.18
N LEU A 125 1.60 -5.29 -2.49
CA LEU A 125 2.36 -4.34 -1.67
C LEU A 125 1.95 -4.54 -0.21
N PRO A 126 2.81 -5.13 0.64
CA PRO A 126 2.48 -5.33 2.05
C PRO A 126 2.28 -4.01 2.79
N ILE A 127 1.26 -3.97 3.64
CA ILE A 127 0.97 -2.88 4.56
C ILE A 127 1.22 -3.33 6.01
N ILE A 128 0.59 -4.45 6.38
CA ILE A 128 0.77 -5.11 7.69
C ILE A 128 1.03 -6.60 7.42
N GLY A 129 2.05 -7.18 8.06
CA GLY A 129 2.28 -8.62 8.06
C GLY A 129 3.20 -9.18 6.98
N GLY A 130 3.82 -8.34 6.18
CA GLY A 130 4.79 -8.78 5.17
C GLY A 130 4.19 -9.45 3.93
N ASP A 131 5.04 -10.12 3.14
CA ASP A 131 4.62 -10.79 1.90
C ASP A 131 3.79 -12.04 2.16
N LEU A 132 3.03 -12.46 1.14
CA LEU A 132 2.22 -13.68 1.19
C LEU A 132 3.07 -14.94 1.02
#